data_a5cc580dd9bae5ae2d141e069154d734
#
_entry.id   a5cc580dd9bae5ae2d141e069154d734
#
_cell.length_a   1.000
_cell.length_b   1.000
_cell.length_c   1.000
_cell.angle_alpha   90.00
_cell.angle_beta   90.00
_cell.angle_gamma   90.00
#
_symmetry.space_group_name_H-M   'P 1'
#
loop_
_entity.id
_entity.type
_entity.pdbx_description
1 polymer ?
#
loop_
_entity_poly.entity_id
_entity_poly.type
_entity_poly.pdbx_seq_one_letter_code
_entity_poly.pdbx_strand_id
1 'polypeptide(L)'
;IFRTYSGHSNARASNELYRQNLAKGQTGLSIAFDLPTQTGYDADHPLAAGEVGKVGVPIGSIADMEQLFAGIPLERMNTSMTINATAAWLLALYVAVAERRGVARSALQGTTQNDIVKEYLSRGTYVFPPRPSLDLTRQTIEWTVEQVPKWNPINVCSYHLQEAGATPVQEIAYSLA
;
A
#
# COMPACT_ATOMS: atom_id res chain seq x y z
N ILE A 1 9.41 3.89 -15.17
CA ILE A 1 8.08 3.31 -14.83
C ILE A 1 7.09 4.45 -14.70
N PHE A 2 5.99 4.37 -15.44
CA PHE A 2 4.90 5.34 -15.40
C PHE A 2 3.72 4.73 -14.63
N ARG A 3 3.24 5.41 -13.59
CA ARG A 3 2.14 5.00 -12.72
C ARG A 3 1.19 6.17 -12.49
N THR A 4 -0.10 5.89 -12.38
CA THR A 4 -1.09 6.84 -11.85
C THR A 4 -1.52 6.34 -10.47
N TYR A 5 -1.50 7.21 -9.47
CA TYR A 5 -2.07 6.93 -8.16
C TYR A 5 -3.58 6.89 -8.26
N SER A 6 -4.17 5.74 -8.04
CA SER A 6 -5.61 5.54 -8.21
C SER A 6 -6.16 4.37 -7.40
N GLY A 7 -7.44 4.43 -7.14
CA GLY A 7 -8.26 3.47 -6.42
C GLY A 7 -9.56 4.14 -5.99
N HIS A 8 -10.67 3.45 -6.12
CA HIS A 8 -11.98 3.99 -5.76
C HIS A 8 -13.04 2.90 -5.62
N SER A 9 -14.15 3.22 -5.01
CA SER A 9 -15.40 2.44 -4.93
C SER A 9 -15.24 1.01 -4.41
N ASN A 10 -14.70 0.11 -5.22
CA ASN A 10 -14.48 -1.30 -4.89
C ASN A 10 -13.39 -1.91 -5.76
N ALA A 11 -12.98 -3.14 -5.45
CA ALA A 11 -11.90 -3.84 -6.13
C ALA A 11 -12.16 -4.02 -7.64
N ARG A 12 -13.42 -4.31 -8.05
CA ARG A 12 -13.79 -4.47 -9.46
C ARG A 12 -13.63 -3.18 -10.24
N ALA A 13 -14.22 -2.08 -9.76
CA ALA A 13 -14.15 -0.79 -10.44
C ALA A 13 -12.71 -0.28 -10.54
N SER A 14 -11.92 -0.47 -9.47
CA SER A 14 -10.50 -0.13 -9.48
C SER A 14 -9.70 -1.00 -10.47
N ASN A 15 -9.98 -2.30 -10.55
CA ASN A 15 -9.37 -3.19 -11.55
C ASN A 15 -9.65 -2.73 -12.97
N GLU A 16 -10.90 -2.39 -13.27
CA GLU A 16 -11.29 -1.88 -14.60
C GLU A 16 -10.51 -0.63 -14.97
N LEU A 17 -10.36 0.32 -14.04
CA LEU A 17 -9.56 1.52 -14.21
C LEU A 17 -8.08 1.19 -14.46
N TYR A 18 -7.49 0.28 -13.67
CA TYR A 18 -6.09 -0.12 -13.84
C TYR A 18 -5.85 -0.75 -15.21
N ARG A 19 -6.71 -1.65 -15.64
CA ARG A 19 -6.62 -2.29 -16.96
C ARG A 19 -6.75 -1.28 -18.11
N GLN A 20 -7.65 -0.31 -17.99
CA GLN A 20 -7.78 0.77 -18.96
C GLN A 20 -6.51 1.62 -19.04
N ASN A 21 -5.91 1.96 -17.88
CA ASN A 21 -4.69 2.74 -17.82
C ASN A 21 -3.48 1.98 -18.40
N LEU A 22 -3.38 0.68 -18.10
CA LEU A 22 -2.36 -0.20 -18.70
C LEU A 22 -2.50 -0.29 -20.21
N ALA A 23 -3.72 -0.40 -20.72
CA ALA A 23 -3.99 -0.41 -22.15
C ALA A 23 -3.63 0.92 -22.85
N LYS A 24 -3.61 2.03 -22.10
CA LYS A 24 -3.17 3.36 -22.58
C LYS A 24 -1.66 3.60 -22.43
N GLY A 25 -0.88 2.57 -22.02
CA GLY A 25 0.59 2.65 -21.96
C GLY A 25 1.17 2.88 -20.56
N GLN A 26 0.38 2.84 -19.49
CA GLN A 26 0.89 2.80 -18.14
C GLN A 26 1.71 1.52 -17.92
N THR A 27 2.85 1.61 -17.24
CA THR A 27 3.82 0.52 -17.10
C THR A 27 3.98 -0.01 -15.69
N GLY A 28 3.18 0.48 -14.75
CA GLY A 28 3.13 0.03 -13.37
C GLY A 28 1.86 0.52 -12.70
N LEU A 29 1.65 0.14 -11.45
CA LEU A 29 0.48 0.49 -10.66
C LEU A 29 0.88 1.29 -9.43
N SER A 30 0.04 2.24 -9.03
CA SER A 30 0.15 2.93 -7.75
C SER A 30 -1.24 2.92 -7.09
N ILE A 31 -1.38 2.16 -6.02
CA ILE A 31 -2.67 1.83 -5.44
C ILE A 31 -3.00 2.80 -4.31
N ALA A 32 -4.15 3.47 -4.44
CA ALA A 32 -4.78 4.23 -3.38
C ALA A 32 -5.74 3.31 -2.62
N PHE A 33 -5.48 3.08 -1.34
CA PHE A 33 -6.40 2.38 -0.44
C PHE A 33 -7.30 3.37 0.29
N ASP A 34 -8.52 2.94 0.58
CA ASP A 34 -9.46 3.76 1.35
C ASP A 34 -9.05 3.88 2.83
N LEU A 35 -9.68 4.80 3.54
CA LEU A 35 -9.34 5.09 4.93
C LEU A 35 -9.59 3.89 5.86
N PRO A 36 -10.68 3.13 5.79
CA PRO A 36 -10.85 1.91 6.59
C PRO A 36 -9.72 0.90 6.38
N THR A 37 -9.33 0.62 5.14
CA THR A 37 -8.20 -0.26 4.83
C THR A 37 -6.88 0.25 5.43
N GLN A 38 -6.65 1.57 5.42
CA GLN A 38 -5.45 2.18 5.99
C GLN A 38 -5.40 2.09 7.52
N THR A 39 -6.55 2.14 8.18
CA THR A 39 -6.69 2.14 9.65
C THR A 39 -7.06 0.78 10.23
N GLY A 40 -7.17 -0.26 9.39
CA GLY A 40 -7.41 -1.63 9.82
C GLY A 40 -8.85 -1.93 10.23
N TYR A 41 -9.81 -1.17 9.74
CA TYR A 41 -11.24 -1.45 9.94
C TYR A 41 -11.80 -2.25 8.78
N ASP A 42 -12.66 -3.21 9.09
CA ASP A 42 -13.49 -3.87 8.10
C ASP A 42 -14.55 -2.91 7.54
N ALA A 43 -15.01 -3.17 6.31
CA ALA A 43 -15.92 -2.27 5.61
C ALA A 43 -17.31 -2.13 6.29
N ASP A 44 -17.71 -3.11 7.11
CA ASP A 44 -18.95 -3.11 7.89
C ASP A 44 -18.80 -2.53 9.30
N HIS A 45 -17.58 -2.14 9.69
CA HIS A 45 -17.34 -1.52 10.98
C HIS A 45 -18.05 -0.15 11.08
N PRO A 46 -18.70 0.19 12.20
CA PRO A 46 -19.42 1.47 12.34
C PRO A 46 -18.58 2.70 12.03
N LEU A 47 -17.28 2.70 12.38
CA LEU A 47 -16.36 3.81 12.07
C LEU A 47 -15.94 3.89 10.60
N ALA A 48 -16.21 2.87 9.80
CA ALA A 48 -15.95 2.87 8.36
C ALA A 48 -17.10 3.50 7.55
N ALA A 49 -18.25 3.76 8.20
CA ALA A 49 -19.44 4.29 7.54
C ALA A 49 -19.14 5.61 6.82
N GLY A 50 -19.44 5.65 5.51
CA GLY A 50 -19.24 6.83 4.66
C GLY A 50 -17.80 7.02 4.14
N GLU A 51 -16.84 6.17 4.52
CA GLU A 51 -15.45 6.24 4.04
C GLU A 51 -15.04 5.08 3.13
N VAL A 52 -15.82 3.99 3.11
CA VAL A 52 -15.53 2.81 2.27
C VAL A 52 -15.54 3.19 0.79
N GLY A 53 -14.44 2.96 0.11
CA GLY A 53 -14.29 3.21 -1.33
C GLY A 53 -14.23 4.69 -1.74
N LYS A 54 -14.20 5.64 -0.80
CA LYS A 54 -14.28 7.08 -1.07
C LYS A 54 -12.96 7.68 -1.59
N VAL A 55 -11.87 7.43 -0.89
CA VAL A 55 -10.53 8.01 -1.23
C VAL A 55 -9.56 6.97 -1.75
N GLY A 56 -10.03 5.75 -1.98
CA GLY A 56 -9.22 4.63 -2.43
C GLY A 56 -10.05 3.36 -2.54
N VAL A 57 -9.41 2.24 -2.82
CA VAL A 57 -10.05 0.94 -2.92
C VAL A 57 -10.12 0.25 -1.55
N PRO A 58 -11.28 -0.26 -1.13
CA PRO A 58 -11.42 -1.10 0.06
C PRO A 58 -10.87 -2.51 -0.21
N ILE A 59 -10.00 -2.99 0.66
CA ILE A 59 -9.46 -4.35 0.65
C ILE A 59 -9.57 -4.95 2.05
N GLY A 60 -10.55 -5.79 2.26
CA GLY A 60 -10.76 -6.51 3.52
C GLY A 60 -10.40 -8.00 3.46
N SER A 61 -10.19 -8.55 2.26
CA SER A 61 -9.99 -9.98 2.08
C SER A 61 -9.08 -10.32 0.91
N ILE A 62 -8.63 -11.59 0.86
CA ILE A 62 -7.89 -12.10 -0.30
C ILE A 62 -8.76 -12.10 -1.58
N ALA A 63 -10.07 -12.25 -1.46
CA ALA A 63 -10.98 -12.19 -2.61
C ALA A 63 -11.00 -10.79 -3.23
N ASP A 64 -10.97 -9.73 -2.42
CA ASP A 64 -10.87 -8.36 -2.91
C ASP A 64 -9.54 -8.13 -3.62
N MET A 65 -8.43 -8.64 -3.04
CA MET A 65 -7.11 -8.53 -3.65
C MET A 65 -7.02 -9.32 -4.97
N GLU A 66 -7.60 -10.51 -5.04
CA GLU A 66 -7.71 -11.30 -6.28
C GLU A 66 -8.50 -10.53 -7.34
N GLN A 67 -9.60 -9.92 -6.97
CA GLN A 67 -10.44 -9.13 -7.87
C GLN A 67 -9.73 -7.86 -8.33
N LEU A 68 -9.03 -7.16 -7.43
CA LEU A 68 -8.26 -5.96 -7.75
C LEU A 68 -7.21 -6.21 -8.83
N PHE A 69 -6.56 -7.35 -8.79
CA PHE A 69 -5.51 -7.72 -9.75
C PHE A 69 -5.97 -8.65 -10.87
N ALA A 70 -7.27 -8.93 -11.00
CA ALA A 70 -7.80 -9.83 -12.02
C ALA A 70 -7.33 -9.43 -13.43
N GLY A 71 -6.69 -10.38 -14.16
CA GLY A 71 -6.20 -10.16 -15.52
C GLY A 71 -4.98 -9.22 -15.64
N ILE A 72 -4.34 -8.87 -14.52
CA ILE A 72 -3.10 -8.07 -14.50
C ILE A 72 -1.91 -9.01 -14.27
N PRO A 73 -0.87 -9.00 -15.14
CA PRO A 73 0.29 -9.87 -15.01
C PRO A 73 1.24 -9.35 -13.93
N LEU A 74 1.17 -9.91 -12.71
CA LEU A 74 1.90 -9.43 -11.52
C LEU A 74 3.42 -9.52 -11.69
N GLU A 75 3.91 -10.54 -12.40
CA GLU A 75 5.33 -10.75 -12.69
C GLU A 75 5.94 -9.67 -13.59
N ARG A 76 5.09 -8.91 -14.28
CA ARG A 76 5.50 -7.85 -15.23
C ARG A 76 5.19 -6.45 -14.71
N MET A 77 4.40 -6.33 -13.64
CA MET A 77 3.98 -5.05 -13.10
C MET A 77 4.85 -4.62 -11.93
N ASN A 78 5.28 -3.37 -11.96
CA ASN A 78 5.82 -2.73 -10.78
C ASN A 78 4.68 -2.09 -9.99
N THR A 79 4.38 -2.63 -8.81
CA THR A 79 3.23 -2.23 -8.00
C THR A 79 3.66 -1.42 -6.79
N SER A 80 3.18 -0.18 -6.70
CA SER A 80 3.37 0.68 -5.53
C SER A 80 2.12 0.65 -4.66
N MET A 81 2.29 0.40 -3.38
CA MET A 81 1.23 0.45 -2.37
C MET A 81 1.50 1.59 -1.39
N THR A 82 0.68 2.64 -1.47
CA THR A 82 0.75 3.76 -0.53
C THR A 82 0.01 3.37 0.75
N ILE A 83 0.69 2.59 1.58
CA ILE A 83 0.12 1.99 2.79
C ILE A 83 1.19 1.90 3.88
N ASN A 84 0.79 2.12 5.14
CA ASN A 84 1.68 2.17 6.29
C ASN A 84 1.27 1.17 7.37
N ALA A 85 0.33 1.50 8.24
CA ALA A 85 -0.02 0.66 9.38
C ALA A 85 -0.46 -0.76 8.99
N THR A 86 -1.16 -0.91 7.86
CA THR A 86 -1.64 -2.19 7.33
C THR A 86 -0.77 -2.77 6.22
N ALA A 87 0.43 -2.23 6.01
CA ALA A 87 1.34 -2.64 4.92
C ALA A 87 1.68 -4.14 4.95
N ALA A 88 1.92 -4.69 6.13
CA ALA A 88 2.33 -6.09 6.29
C ALA A 88 1.29 -7.07 5.71
N TRP A 89 0.02 -6.90 6.08
CA TRP A 89 -1.01 -7.83 5.60
C TRP A 89 -1.49 -7.53 4.19
N LEU A 90 -1.46 -6.28 3.72
CA LEU A 90 -1.74 -6.00 2.31
C LEU A 90 -0.65 -6.56 1.38
N LEU A 91 0.61 -6.48 1.80
CA LEU A 91 1.71 -7.16 1.09
C LEU A 91 1.54 -8.69 1.13
N ALA A 92 1.16 -9.25 2.30
CA ALA A 92 0.91 -10.68 2.42
C ALA A 92 -0.24 -11.15 1.51
N LEU A 93 -1.34 -10.40 1.43
CA LEU A 93 -2.44 -10.68 0.50
C LEU A 93 -2.00 -10.63 -0.96
N TYR A 94 -1.19 -9.62 -1.33
CA TYR A 94 -0.64 -9.49 -2.69
C TYR A 94 0.24 -10.68 -3.07
N VAL A 95 1.15 -11.07 -2.18
CA VAL A 95 2.03 -12.22 -2.39
C VAL A 95 1.21 -13.51 -2.46
N ALA A 96 0.23 -13.71 -1.59
CA ALA A 96 -0.64 -14.88 -1.63
C ALA A 96 -1.44 -14.98 -2.95
N VAL A 97 -1.92 -13.86 -3.49
CA VAL A 97 -2.56 -13.83 -4.82
C VAL A 97 -1.56 -14.20 -5.92
N ALA A 98 -0.34 -13.71 -5.87
CA ALA A 98 0.70 -14.07 -6.82
C ALA A 98 1.01 -15.58 -6.79
N GLU A 99 1.18 -16.15 -5.59
CA GLU A 99 1.42 -17.59 -5.40
C GLU A 99 0.28 -18.46 -5.93
N ARG A 100 -0.96 -18.10 -5.64
CA ARG A 100 -2.17 -18.78 -6.20
C ARG A 100 -2.20 -18.79 -7.72
N ARG A 101 -1.55 -17.81 -8.35
CA ARG A 101 -1.44 -17.69 -9.81
C ARG A 101 -0.16 -18.33 -10.37
N GLY A 102 0.65 -18.99 -9.53
CA GLY A 102 1.90 -19.58 -9.93
C GLY A 102 3.02 -18.56 -10.22
N VAL A 103 2.88 -17.34 -9.77
CA VAL A 103 3.90 -16.28 -9.92
C VAL A 103 4.91 -16.40 -8.78
N ALA A 104 6.18 -16.59 -9.12
CA ALA A 104 7.25 -16.68 -8.13
C ALA A 104 7.44 -15.35 -7.38
N ARG A 105 7.67 -15.41 -6.06
CA ARG A 105 7.96 -14.23 -5.23
C ARG A 105 9.12 -13.38 -5.79
N SER A 106 10.16 -14.03 -6.32
CA SER A 106 11.32 -13.36 -6.92
C SER A 106 11.02 -12.58 -8.20
N ALA A 107 9.86 -12.79 -8.82
CA ALA A 107 9.41 -12.03 -9.99
C ALA A 107 8.67 -10.73 -9.59
N LEU A 108 8.11 -10.67 -8.37
CA LEU A 108 7.33 -9.52 -7.91
C LEU A 108 8.22 -8.29 -7.73
N GLN A 109 7.75 -7.16 -8.23
CA GLN A 109 8.44 -5.87 -8.18
C GLN A 109 7.49 -4.80 -7.65
N GLY A 110 7.99 -3.95 -6.78
CA GLY A 110 7.16 -2.86 -6.27
C GLY A 110 7.71 -2.22 -5.01
N THR A 111 6.84 -1.56 -4.31
CA THR A 111 7.16 -0.95 -3.02
C THR A 111 5.92 -0.85 -2.14
N THR A 112 6.11 -1.01 -0.84
CA THR A 112 5.18 -0.55 0.19
C THR A 112 5.77 0.68 0.87
N GLN A 113 4.95 1.67 1.21
CA GLN A 113 5.44 2.83 1.94
C GLN A 113 5.94 2.43 3.32
N ASN A 114 5.12 1.72 4.11
CA ASN A 114 5.50 1.10 5.39
C ASN A 114 6.24 2.06 6.37
N ASP A 115 5.98 3.36 6.21
CA ASP A 115 6.56 4.43 7.03
C ASP A 115 5.60 4.77 8.17
N ILE A 116 5.74 4.05 9.27
CA ILE A 116 4.84 4.22 10.42
C ILE A 116 5.23 5.43 11.28
N VAL A 117 6.48 5.88 11.25
CA VAL A 117 6.94 7.01 12.07
C VAL A 117 6.18 8.28 11.71
N LYS A 118 6.03 8.59 10.44
CA LYS A 118 5.26 9.76 10.00
C LYS A 118 3.78 9.71 10.40
N GLU A 119 3.19 8.52 10.53
CA GLU A 119 1.80 8.38 10.96
C GLU A 119 1.62 8.88 12.39
N TYR A 120 2.57 8.62 13.28
CA TYR A 120 2.54 9.17 14.63
C TYR A 120 2.93 10.65 14.69
N LEU A 121 3.81 11.10 13.81
CA LEU A 121 4.27 12.49 13.82
C LEU A 121 3.26 13.46 13.21
N SER A 122 2.52 13.04 12.18
CA SER A 122 1.74 14.00 11.38
C SER A 122 0.43 13.48 10.79
N ARG A 123 0.38 12.25 10.22
CA ARG A 123 -0.76 11.84 9.41
C ARG A 123 -1.90 11.16 10.21
N GLY A 124 -1.58 10.37 11.23
CA GLY A 124 -2.55 9.83 12.18
C GLY A 124 -3.24 8.52 11.78
N THR A 125 -2.84 7.84 10.70
CA THR A 125 -3.43 6.55 10.29
C THR A 125 -2.63 5.37 10.82
N TYR A 126 -2.68 5.10 12.10
CA TYR A 126 -2.03 3.97 12.77
C TYR A 126 -3.06 3.03 13.40
N VAL A 127 -2.67 1.77 13.60
CA VAL A 127 -3.51 0.70 14.19
C VAL A 127 -3.00 0.32 15.58
N PHE A 128 -1.71 0.11 15.73
CA PHE A 128 -1.07 -0.33 16.96
C PHE A 128 -0.28 0.80 17.64
N PRO A 129 0.08 0.65 18.93
CA PRO A 129 1.02 1.56 19.58
C PRO A 129 2.39 1.61 18.85
N PRO A 130 3.24 2.64 19.10
CA PRO A 130 4.48 2.85 18.35
C PRO A 130 5.42 1.65 18.31
N ARG A 131 5.69 1.01 19.44
CA ARG A 131 6.65 -0.10 19.52
C ARG A 131 6.22 -1.34 18.73
N PRO A 132 5.00 -1.89 18.91
CA PRO A 132 4.50 -2.97 18.06
C PRO A 132 4.47 -2.62 16.57
N SER A 133 4.16 -1.37 16.23
CA SER A 133 4.16 -0.91 14.83
C SER A 133 5.56 -0.92 14.21
N LEU A 134 6.57 -0.47 14.96
CA LEU A 134 7.98 -0.52 14.51
C LEU A 134 8.47 -1.96 14.39
N ASP A 135 8.09 -2.84 15.34
CA ASP A 135 8.43 -4.26 15.25
C ASP A 135 7.82 -4.92 14.01
N LEU A 136 6.57 -4.59 13.68
CA LEU A 136 5.91 -5.08 12.47
C LEU A 136 6.57 -4.53 11.19
N THR A 137 6.94 -3.25 11.19
CA THR A 137 7.69 -2.64 10.08
C THR A 137 9.03 -3.34 9.87
N ARG A 138 9.79 -3.57 10.93
CA ARG A 138 11.07 -4.29 10.88
C ARG A 138 10.91 -5.70 10.33
N GLN A 139 9.96 -6.48 10.86
CA GLN A 139 9.69 -7.85 10.38
C GLN A 139 9.28 -7.87 8.92
N THR A 140 8.48 -6.89 8.47
CA THR A 140 8.10 -6.77 7.06
C THR A 140 9.32 -6.52 6.18
N ILE A 141 10.24 -5.65 6.60
CA ILE A 141 11.49 -5.37 5.88
C ILE A 141 12.35 -6.64 5.80
N GLU A 142 12.61 -7.30 6.93
CA GLU A 142 13.43 -8.52 7.01
C GLU A 142 12.87 -9.61 6.09
N TRP A 143 11.58 -9.92 6.22
CA TRP A 143 10.93 -10.92 5.39
C TRP A 143 10.97 -10.57 3.90
N THR A 144 10.73 -9.31 3.56
CA THR A 144 10.70 -8.87 2.16
C THR A 144 12.07 -8.99 1.49
N VAL A 145 13.13 -8.60 2.18
CA VAL A 145 14.51 -8.70 1.67
C VAL A 145 14.86 -10.15 1.33
N GLU A 146 14.42 -11.11 2.14
CA GLU A 146 14.68 -12.52 1.92
C GLU A 146 13.78 -13.16 0.86
N GLN A 147 12.49 -12.85 0.90
CA GLN A 147 11.47 -13.59 0.16
C GLN A 147 11.03 -12.92 -1.14
N VAL A 148 11.16 -11.60 -1.25
CA VAL A 148 10.72 -10.83 -2.42
C VAL A 148 11.80 -9.83 -2.84
N PRO A 149 12.96 -10.29 -3.34
CA PRO A 149 14.20 -9.50 -3.44
C PRO A 149 14.13 -8.27 -4.36
N LYS A 150 13.10 -8.15 -5.19
CA LYS A 150 12.89 -6.98 -6.06
C LYS A 150 11.85 -6.00 -5.49
N TRP A 151 11.41 -6.22 -4.27
CA TRP A 151 10.45 -5.34 -3.60
C TRP A 151 11.17 -4.36 -2.71
N ASN A 152 10.85 -3.07 -2.83
CA ASN A 152 11.34 -2.07 -1.91
C ASN A 152 10.41 -2.04 -0.67
N PRO A 153 10.88 -2.49 0.51
CA PRO A 153 10.02 -2.72 1.67
C PRO A 153 9.63 -1.46 2.43
N ILE A 154 10.29 -0.33 2.14
CA ILE A 154 10.01 0.95 2.80
C ILE A 154 10.23 2.12 1.83
N ASN A 155 9.37 3.12 1.94
CA ASN A 155 9.49 4.37 1.19
C ASN A 155 9.09 5.52 2.11
N VAL A 156 10.06 6.31 2.56
CA VAL A 156 9.83 7.47 3.42
C VAL A 156 9.13 8.58 2.62
N CYS A 157 8.00 9.05 3.13
CA CYS A 157 7.20 10.11 2.53
C CYS A 157 7.00 11.25 3.54
N SER A 158 7.69 12.33 3.32
CA SER A 158 7.88 13.39 4.31
C SER A 158 6.96 14.61 4.20
N TYR A 159 6.28 14.81 3.06
CA TYR A 159 5.47 16.01 2.85
C TYR A 159 4.37 16.21 3.90
N HIS A 160 3.92 15.15 4.56
CA HIS A 160 2.97 15.22 5.65
C HIS A 160 3.51 16.00 6.87
N LEU A 161 4.84 15.97 7.08
CA LEU A 161 5.48 16.78 8.12
C LEU A 161 5.36 18.27 7.79
N GLN A 162 5.52 18.64 6.52
CA GLN A 162 5.36 20.00 6.04
C GLN A 162 3.90 20.46 6.17
N GLU A 163 2.94 19.61 5.81
CA GLU A 163 1.50 19.86 6.02
C GLU A 163 1.17 20.07 7.51
N ALA A 164 1.89 19.42 8.41
CA ALA A 164 1.78 19.60 9.86
C ALA A 164 2.58 20.80 10.40
N GLY A 165 3.22 21.61 9.55
CA GLY A 165 3.92 22.84 9.91
C GLY A 165 5.45 22.75 9.99
N ALA A 166 6.07 21.65 9.60
CA ALA A 166 7.53 21.57 9.52
C ALA A 166 8.07 22.44 8.38
N THR A 167 9.22 23.07 8.62
CA THR A 167 9.97 23.75 7.56
C THR A 167 10.60 22.73 6.61
N PRO A 168 10.96 23.10 5.35
CA PRO A 168 11.64 22.18 4.43
C PRO A 168 12.94 21.58 5.00
N VAL A 169 13.67 22.33 5.81
CA VAL A 169 14.89 21.85 6.48
C VAL A 169 14.55 20.78 7.53
N GLN A 170 13.52 21.00 8.32
CA GLN A 170 13.04 20.01 9.29
C GLN A 170 12.50 18.76 8.60
N GLU A 171 11.74 18.91 7.52
CA GLU A 171 11.22 17.80 6.71
C GLU A 171 12.37 16.89 6.23
N ILE A 172 13.43 17.48 5.65
CA ILE A 172 14.61 16.72 5.20
C ILE A 172 15.33 16.07 6.38
N ALA A 173 15.54 16.81 7.47
CA ALA A 173 16.21 16.30 8.66
C ALA A 173 15.49 15.08 9.26
N TYR A 174 14.18 15.16 9.45
CA TYR A 174 13.38 14.04 9.97
C TYR A 174 13.32 12.86 9.01
N SER A 175 13.42 13.09 7.70
CA SER A 175 13.40 12.00 6.71
C SER A 175 14.71 11.22 6.66
N LEU A 176 15.81 11.85 7.07
CA LEU A 176 17.15 11.24 7.08
C LEU A 176 17.52 10.63 8.44
N ALA A 177 16.84 11.02 9.51
CA ALA A 177 17.07 10.52 10.86
C ALA A 177 16.43 9.16 11.12
#